data_5ec64d9b530cb5e364f6aeb909203fd4
#
_entry.id   5ec64d9b530cb5e364f6aeb909203fd4
#
_cell.length_a   1.000
_cell.length_b   1.000
_cell.length_c   1.000
_cell.angle_alpha   90.00
_cell.angle_beta   90.00
_cell.angle_gamma   90.00
#
_symmetry.space_group_name_H-M   'P 1'
#
loop_
_entity.id
_entity.type
_entity.pdbx_description
1 polymer ?
#
loop_
_entity_poly.entity_id
_entity_poly.type
_entity_poly.pdbx_seq_one_letter_code
_entity_poly.pdbx_strand_id
1 'polypeptide(L)'
;MKFHFLSSNNPEAKNTEKKLTELFGQNSVKDADYIIPIGGDGLLLKSLHNFNKLNKPFFGINFGSIGFLMNNLSNENLNDMITNAKKSTFKPLKMTAQSVNNEIFEAYAYNEVSLMRQTHLASKIKIKINEKVKMEELICDGVLLSTSAGSTAYNLSAHGSILPLDSKILALTPISAFRPRRWRGALLSEISKIDFEVLNNDERSSSVTADNVEFRDISKVNIVSSDENKCTVLFDSKHSIEDKILNEQFNF
;
A
#
# COMPACT_ATOMS: atom_id res chain seq x y z
N MET A 1 -15.69 20.88 12.98
CA MET A 1 -15.25 19.54 12.53
C MET A 1 -15.04 18.66 13.76
N LYS A 2 -15.40 17.38 13.69
CA LYS A 2 -15.17 16.38 14.74
C LYS A 2 -14.03 15.47 14.31
N PHE A 3 -13.06 15.24 15.19
CA PHE A 3 -11.86 14.45 14.90
C PHE A 3 -11.79 13.19 15.75
N HIS A 4 -11.26 12.14 15.16
CA HIS A 4 -10.78 10.96 15.85
C HIS A 4 -9.26 10.89 15.70
N PHE A 5 -8.54 11.20 16.78
CA PHE A 5 -7.09 11.14 16.82
C PHE A 5 -6.63 9.74 17.24
N LEU A 6 -5.53 9.28 16.66
CA LEU A 6 -4.82 8.08 17.08
C LEU A 6 -3.32 8.25 16.80
N SER A 7 -2.47 7.83 17.71
CA SER A 7 -1.03 8.01 17.56
C SER A 7 -0.25 6.70 17.56
N SER A 8 0.93 6.76 16.99
CA SER A 8 1.94 5.71 17.13
C SER A 8 2.52 5.71 18.56
N ASN A 9 3.40 4.72 18.85
CA ASN A 9 4.10 4.66 20.14
C ASN A 9 5.22 5.70 20.28
N ASN A 10 5.48 6.52 19.27
CA ASN A 10 6.45 7.63 19.34
C ASN A 10 6.00 8.64 20.41
N PRO A 11 6.89 9.04 21.37
CA PRO A 11 6.55 9.99 22.44
C PRO A 11 6.05 11.35 21.92
N GLU A 12 6.64 11.86 20.82
CA GLU A 12 6.23 13.14 20.21
C GLU A 12 4.85 13.04 19.58
N ALA A 13 4.54 11.91 18.91
CA ALA A 13 3.21 11.65 18.37
C ALA A 13 2.14 11.59 19.46
N LYS A 14 2.42 10.92 20.58
CA LYS A 14 1.51 10.87 21.74
C LYS A 14 1.29 12.24 22.39
N ASN A 15 2.36 13.03 22.52
CA ASN A 15 2.25 14.38 23.05
C ASN A 15 1.41 15.27 22.11
N THR A 16 1.57 15.13 20.81
CA THR A 16 0.79 15.86 19.82
C THR A 16 -0.68 15.43 19.83
N GLU A 17 -0.97 14.12 19.93
CA GLU A 17 -2.34 13.61 20.10
C GLU A 17 -3.01 14.25 21.31
N LYS A 18 -2.31 14.29 22.46
CA LYS A 18 -2.82 14.91 23.68
C LYS A 18 -3.15 16.40 23.47
N LYS A 19 -2.23 17.18 22.90
CA LYS A 19 -2.43 18.60 22.60
C LYS A 19 -3.61 18.83 21.65
N LEU A 20 -3.72 18.06 20.59
CA LEU A 20 -4.82 18.19 19.63
C LEU A 20 -6.16 17.77 20.25
N THR A 21 -6.15 16.76 21.12
CA THR A 21 -7.35 16.34 21.88
C THR A 21 -7.80 17.43 22.85
N GLU A 22 -6.88 18.11 23.52
CA GLU A 22 -7.19 19.25 24.42
C GLU A 22 -7.78 20.44 23.64
N LEU A 23 -7.32 20.69 22.41
CA LEU A 23 -7.77 21.82 21.58
C LEU A 23 -9.09 21.55 20.85
N PHE A 24 -9.29 20.34 20.33
CA PHE A 24 -10.39 20.01 19.40
C PHE A 24 -11.38 18.97 19.96
N GLY A 25 -11.08 18.36 21.11
CA GLY A 25 -11.82 17.23 21.65
C GLY A 25 -11.51 15.92 20.94
N GLN A 26 -11.76 14.80 21.61
CA GLN A 26 -11.67 13.44 21.03
C GLN A 26 -13.08 12.91 20.80
N ASN A 27 -13.36 12.45 19.59
CA ASN A 27 -14.62 11.81 19.24
C ASN A 27 -14.43 10.32 18.99
N SER A 28 -15.51 9.54 19.14
CA SER A 28 -15.47 8.14 18.70
C SER A 28 -15.23 8.11 17.19
N VAL A 29 -14.61 7.05 16.68
CA VAL A 29 -14.35 6.91 15.24
C VAL A 29 -15.65 6.93 14.41
N LYS A 30 -16.78 6.53 15.00
CA LYS A 30 -18.10 6.58 14.35
C LYS A 30 -18.67 7.99 14.23
N ASP A 31 -18.44 8.83 15.24
CA ASP A 31 -19.00 10.18 15.32
C ASP A 31 -18.11 11.26 14.72
N ALA A 32 -16.82 10.94 14.49
CA ALA A 32 -15.86 11.86 13.88
C ALA A 32 -16.17 12.11 12.39
N ASP A 33 -15.87 13.31 11.93
CA ASP A 33 -15.92 13.67 10.50
C ASP A 33 -14.64 13.23 9.79
N TYR A 34 -13.50 13.23 10.52
CA TYR A 34 -12.16 12.93 10.00
C TYR A 34 -11.40 12.01 10.95
N ILE A 35 -10.59 11.11 10.41
CA ILE A 35 -9.67 10.24 11.14
C ILE A 35 -8.26 10.80 10.97
N ILE A 36 -7.56 11.07 12.08
CA ILE A 36 -6.27 11.75 12.11
C ILE A 36 -5.20 10.83 12.70
N PRO A 37 -4.57 9.97 11.88
CA PRO A 37 -3.40 9.20 12.31
C PRO A 37 -2.18 10.10 12.52
N ILE A 38 -1.55 10.02 13.69
CA ILE A 38 -0.36 10.79 14.08
C ILE A 38 0.82 9.84 14.22
N GLY A 39 1.67 9.76 13.19
CA GLY A 39 2.74 8.75 13.12
C GLY A 39 3.42 8.70 11.76
N GLY A 40 3.74 7.53 11.26
CA GLY A 40 4.26 7.30 9.91
C GLY A 40 3.25 6.59 9.00
N ASP A 41 3.67 6.31 7.76
CA ASP A 41 2.83 5.66 6.73
C ASP A 41 2.25 4.31 7.21
N GLY A 42 2.99 3.53 8.01
CA GLY A 42 2.49 2.29 8.59
C GLY A 42 1.28 2.45 9.51
N LEU A 43 1.19 3.56 10.27
CA LEU A 43 0.00 3.86 11.07
C LEU A 43 -1.17 4.29 10.19
N LEU A 44 -0.92 5.08 9.15
CA LEU A 44 -1.94 5.43 8.16
C LEU A 44 -2.50 4.16 7.51
N LEU A 45 -1.63 3.28 7.00
CA LEU A 45 -2.01 2.02 6.37
C LEU A 45 -2.89 1.16 7.29
N LYS A 46 -2.46 0.98 8.55
CA LYS A 46 -3.24 0.28 9.57
C LYS A 46 -4.62 0.94 9.81
N SER A 47 -4.67 2.26 9.79
CA SER A 47 -5.93 3.01 9.98
C SER A 47 -6.86 2.85 8.77
N LEU A 48 -6.32 2.84 7.55
CA LEU A 48 -7.08 2.54 6.34
C LEU A 48 -7.74 1.17 6.44
N HIS A 49 -6.99 0.12 6.80
CA HIS A 49 -7.54 -1.23 6.97
C HIS A 49 -8.62 -1.32 8.06
N ASN A 50 -8.42 -0.65 9.19
CA ASN A 50 -9.34 -0.75 10.31
C ASN A 50 -10.65 0.03 10.11
N PHE A 51 -10.61 1.14 9.35
CA PHE A 51 -11.70 2.10 9.33
C PHE A 51 -12.26 2.39 7.92
N ASN A 52 -11.82 1.67 6.87
CA ASN A 52 -12.26 1.86 5.49
C ASN A 52 -13.79 1.81 5.33
N LYS A 53 -14.47 0.92 6.06
CA LYS A 53 -15.92 0.73 5.99
C LYS A 53 -16.72 1.95 6.50
N LEU A 54 -16.08 2.87 7.20
CA LEU A 54 -16.73 4.07 7.72
C LEU A 54 -16.86 5.19 6.68
N ASN A 55 -16.18 5.06 5.52
CA ASN A 55 -16.16 6.05 4.44
C ASN A 55 -15.78 7.47 4.91
N LYS A 56 -14.90 7.56 5.91
CA LYS A 56 -14.42 8.83 6.46
C LYS A 56 -13.07 9.19 5.87
N PRO A 57 -12.80 10.47 5.59
CA PRO A 57 -11.49 10.89 5.11
C PRO A 57 -10.43 10.82 6.21
N PHE A 58 -9.21 10.50 5.78
CA PHE A 58 -8.02 10.42 6.62
C PHE A 58 -7.12 11.63 6.37
N PHE A 59 -6.56 12.21 7.42
CA PHE A 59 -5.54 13.24 7.35
C PHE A 59 -4.37 12.83 8.26
N GLY A 60 -3.37 12.17 7.70
CA GLY A 60 -2.21 11.69 8.46
C GLY A 60 -1.26 12.82 8.82
N ILE A 61 -0.74 12.85 10.04
CA ILE A 61 0.26 13.80 10.52
C ILE A 61 1.58 13.06 10.76
N ASN A 62 2.67 13.53 10.12
CA ASN A 62 3.96 12.83 10.11
C ASN A 62 4.73 13.00 11.42
N PHE A 63 5.05 11.85 12.04
CA PHE A 63 6.02 11.67 13.11
C PHE A 63 6.90 10.43 12.85
N GLY A 64 6.95 9.99 11.59
CA GLY A 64 7.89 8.98 11.09
C GLY A 64 9.14 9.62 10.49
N SER A 65 10.04 8.79 9.97
CA SER A 65 11.30 9.25 9.36
C SER A 65 11.09 9.95 8.02
N ILE A 66 10.24 9.44 7.14
CA ILE A 66 10.01 9.98 5.80
C ILE A 66 8.55 10.44 5.63
N GLY A 67 7.56 9.53 5.80
CA GLY A 67 6.13 9.85 5.76
C GLY A 67 5.64 10.33 4.40
N PHE A 68 5.75 9.48 3.36
CA PHE A 68 5.32 9.83 2.00
C PHE A 68 3.84 10.20 1.92
N LEU A 69 2.99 9.47 2.64
CA LEU A 69 1.54 9.63 2.63
C LEU A 69 1.01 10.48 3.79
N MET A 70 1.91 11.09 4.56
CA MET A 70 1.59 11.89 5.75
C MET A 70 1.83 13.37 5.50
N ASN A 71 1.12 14.23 6.22
CA ASN A 71 1.28 15.68 6.18
C ASN A 71 2.24 16.14 7.28
N ASN A 72 2.97 17.22 7.04
CA ASN A 72 3.72 17.90 8.09
C ASN A 72 2.76 18.79 8.88
N LEU A 73 2.83 18.70 10.22
CA LEU A 73 2.06 19.62 11.07
C LEU A 73 2.69 21.01 10.95
N SER A 74 1.96 21.96 10.41
CA SER A 74 2.35 23.36 10.36
C SER A 74 1.83 24.12 11.59
N ASN A 75 2.27 25.40 11.74
CA ASN A 75 1.72 26.30 12.75
C ASN A 75 0.29 26.78 12.43
N GLU A 76 -0.31 26.29 11.35
CA GLU A 76 -1.68 26.61 10.97
C GLU A 76 -2.70 25.80 11.79
N ASN A 77 -3.91 26.32 11.84
CA ASN A 77 -5.02 25.62 12.48
C ASN A 77 -5.35 24.37 11.67
N LEU A 78 -5.49 23.21 12.35
CA LEU A 78 -5.84 21.93 11.72
C LEU A 78 -7.13 22.00 10.87
N ASN A 79 -8.12 22.80 11.30
CA ASN A 79 -9.34 23.00 10.52
C ASN A 79 -9.04 23.65 9.16
N ASP A 80 -8.13 24.64 9.12
CA ASP A 80 -7.78 25.34 7.89
C ASP A 80 -6.97 24.42 6.96
N MET A 81 -6.04 23.64 7.52
CA MET A 81 -5.30 22.62 6.75
C MET A 81 -6.24 21.62 6.08
N ILE A 82 -7.22 21.09 6.83
CA ILE A 82 -8.17 20.09 6.30
C ILE A 82 -9.14 20.73 5.28
N THR A 83 -9.61 21.94 5.53
CA THR A 83 -10.53 22.66 4.62
C THR A 83 -9.89 22.89 3.25
N ASN A 84 -8.59 23.22 3.23
CA ASN A 84 -7.83 23.50 2.02
C ASN A 84 -7.13 22.25 1.43
N ALA A 85 -7.28 21.08 2.05
CA ALA A 85 -6.58 19.87 1.65
C ALA A 85 -7.05 19.34 0.28
N LYS A 86 -6.08 18.88 -0.52
CA LYS A 86 -6.33 18.11 -1.74
C LYS A 86 -6.79 16.70 -1.37
N LYS A 87 -7.82 16.20 -2.05
CA LYS A 87 -8.35 14.84 -1.82
C LYS A 87 -7.75 13.88 -2.84
N SER A 88 -7.24 12.75 -2.36
CA SER A 88 -6.87 11.61 -3.20
C SER A 88 -7.67 10.37 -2.77
N THR A 89 -8.05 9.55 -3.75
CA THR A 89 -8.77 8.30 -3.50
C THR A 89 -7.83 7.12 -3.67
N PHE A 90 -7.64 6.36 -2.58
CA PHE A 90 -6.86 5.13 -2.61
C PHE A 90 -7.79 3.95 -2.87
N LYS A 91 -7.56 3.28 -3.98
CA LYS A 91 -8.21 2.03 -4.32
C LYS A 91 -7.30 0.87 -3.94
N PRO A 92 -7.74 -0.06 -3.09
CA PRO A 92 -6.93 -1.21 -2.76
C PRO A 92 -6.89 -2.23 -3.91
N LEU A 93 -5.87 -3.07 -3.91
CA LEU A 93 -5.87 -4.33 -4.63
C LEU A 93 -6.69 -5.35 -3.84
N LYS A 94 -7.63 -6.02 -4.50
CA LYS A 94 -8.28 -7.23 -3.98
C LYS A 94 -7.45 -8.42 -4.45
N MET A 95 -6.96 -9.19 -3.50
CA MET A 95 -6.24 -10.43 -3.71
C MET A 95 -7.15 -11.61 -3.40
N THR A 96 -7.20 -12.58 -4.31
CA THR A 96 -7.74 -13.92 -4.06
C THR A 96 -6.63 -14.93 -4.28
N ALA A 97 -6.23 -15.63 -3.23
CA ALA A 97 -5.16 -16.62 -3.27
C ALA A 97 -5.70 -18.03 -3.05
N GLN A 98 -5.11 -19.01 -3.71
CA GLN A 98 -5.40 -20.43 -3.55
C GLN A 98 -4.16 -21.15 -3.03
N SER A 99 -4.31 -21.92 -1.93
CA SER A 99 -3.24 -22.77 -1.43
C SER A 99 -3.07 -24.03 -2.28
N VAL A 100 -2.00 -24.78 -2.02
CA VAL A 100 -1.77 -26.12 -2.60
C VAL A 100 -2.86 -27.11 -2.20
N ASN A 101 -3.53 -26.87 -1.07
CA ASN A 101 -4.64 -27.69 -0.56
C ASN A 101 -6.02 -27.20 -1.05
N ASN A 102 -6.07 -26.28 -2.02
CA ASN A 102 -7.27 -25.66 -2.57
C ASN A 102 -8.07 -24.78 -1.58
N GLU A 103 -7.47 -24.33 -0.49
CA GLU A 103 -8.07 -23.33 0.39
C GLU A 103 -8.03 -21.97 -0.31
N ILE A 104 -9.08 -21.17 -0.14
CA ILE A 104 -9.21 -19.85 -0.75
C ILE A 104 -9.09 -18.78 0.34
N PHE A 105 -8.24 -17.81 0.10
CA PHE A 105 -8.02 -16.65 0.96
C PHE A 105 -8.31 -15.37 0.19
N GLU A 106 -8.93 -14.41 0.85
CA GLU A 106 -9.16 -13.07 0.31
C GLU A 106 -8.56 -12.01 1.25
N ALA A 107 -7.90 -11.02 0.66
CA ALA A 107 -7.38 -9.87 1.40
C ALA A 107 -7.34 -8.63 0.50
N TYR A 108 -7.17 -7.46 1.11
CA TYR A 108 -7.00 -6.18 0.43
C TYR A 108 -5.63 -5.59 0.76
N ALA A 109 -5.01 -4.93 -0.21
CA ALA A 109 -3.76 -4.21 -0.02
C ALA A 109 -3.87 -2.80 -0.57
N TYR A 110 -3.52 -1.79 0.23
CA TYR A 110 -3.41 -0.40 -0.22
C TYR A 110 -2.04 -0.11 -0.83
N ASN A 111 -0.99 -0.80 -0.37
CA ASN A 111 0.34 -0.71 -0.95
C ASN A 111 0.55 -1.76 -2.04
N GLU A 112 0.76 -3.02 -1.66
CA GLU A 112 1.10 -4.07 -2.62
C GLU A 112 0.64 -5.45 -2.18
N VAL A 113 0.51 -6.33 -3.18
CA VAL A 113 0.44 -7.78 -3.01
C VAL A 113 1.77 -8.35 -3.48
N SER A 114 2.48 -9.08 -2.62
CA SER A 114 3.77 -9.71 -2.93
C SER A 114 3.72 -11.22 -2.77
N LEU A 115 4.18 -11.96 -3.78
CA LEU A 115 4.37 -13.41 -3.76
C LEU A 115 5.86 -13.71 -3.60
N MET A 116 6.23 -14.45 -2.54
CA MET A 116 7.60 -14.69 -2.15
C MET A 116 7.88 -16.18 -1.94
N ARG A 117 9.11 -16.63 -2.24
CA ARG A 117 9.59 -17.96 -1.89
C ARG A 117 9.62 -18.14 -0.36
N GLN A 118 9.27 -19.32 0.12
CA GLN A 118 9.36 -19.70 1.54
C GLN A 118 10.65 -20.45 1.87
N THR A 119 11.36 -20.97 0.86
CA THR A 119 12.57 -21.78 1.02
C THR A 119 13.79 -21.10 0.38
N HIS A 120 14.95 -21.75 0.48
CA HIS A 120 16.19 -21.29 -0.20
C HIS A 120 16.13 -21.42 -1.73
N LEU A 121 15.22 -22.25 -2.27
CA LEU A 121 15.06 -22.41 -3.72
C LEU A 121 14.34 -21.20 -4.32
N ALA A 122 14.78 -20.72 -5.45
CA ALA A 122 14.11 -19.64 -6.17
C ALA A 122 12.70 -20.04 -6.57
N SER A 123 11.74 -19.13 -6.45
CA SER A 123 10.38 -19.33 -6.97
C SER A 123 10.42 -19.39 -8.50
N LYS A 124 9.51 -20.17 -9.07
CA LYS A 124 9.18 -20.19 -10.49
C LYS A 124 7.73 -19.77 -10.65
N ILE A 125 7.52 -18.65 -11.29
CA ILE A 125 6.20 -18.00 -11.34
C ILE A 125 5.81 -17.76 -12.79
N LYS A 126 4.62 -18.26 -13.18
CA LYS A 126 3.97 -17.88 -14.43
C LYS A 126 3.12 -16.63 -14.18
N ILE A 127 3.18 -15.65 -15.09
CA ILE A 127 2.41 -14.41 -14.98
C ILE A 127 1.44 -14.32 -16.15
N LYS A 128 0.15 -14.11 -15.82
CA LYS A 128 -0.89 -13.77 -16.79
C LYS A 128 -1.38 -12.35 -16.54
N ILE A 129 -1.72 -11.65 -17.60
CA ILE A 129 -2.34 -10.33 -17.58
C ILE A 129 -3.55 -10.39 -18.50
N ASN A 130 -4.74 -10.09 -17.95
CA ASN A 130 -6.01 -10.20 -18.64
C ASN A 130 -6.17 -11.58 -19.32
N GLU A 131 -5.95 -12.65 -18.52
CA GLU A 131 -6.07 -14.08 -18.90
C GLU A 131 -5.03 -14.55 -19.93
N LYS A 132 -4.19 -13.66 -20.44
CA LYS A 132 -3.13 -14.00 -21.42
C LYS A 132 -1.79 -14.19 -20.73
N VAL A 133 -1.13 -15.31 -20.97
CA VAL A 133 0.22 -15.55 -20.48
C VAL A 133 1.16 -14.50 -21.09
N LYS A 134 1.84 -13.76 -20.22
CA LYS A 134 2.86 -12.76 -20.58
C LYS A 134 4.26 -13.21 -20.23
N MET A 135 4.36 -14.09 -19.23
CA MET A 135 5.63 -14.72 -18.84
C MET A 135 5.35 -16.17 -18.45
N GLU A 136 5.93 -17.11 -19.20
CA GLU A 136 5.75 -18.54 -18.93
C GLU A 136 6.49 -18.97 -17.65
N GLU A 137 7.69 -18.46 -17.41
CA GLU A 137 8.45 -18.73 -16.21
C GLU A 137 9.31 -17.52 -15.82
N LEU A 138 9.06 -16.97 -14.64
CA LEU A 138 9.92 -16.03 -13.94
C LEU A 138 10.63 -16.78 -12.81
N ILE A 139 11.96 -16.85 -12.85
CA ILE A 139 12.78 -17.41 -11.77
C ILE A 139 13.31 -16.25 -10.93
N CYS A 140 12.89 -16.18 -9.65
CA CYS A 140 13.15 -15.02 -8.80
C CYS A 140 13.01 -15.40 -7.30
N ASP A 141 13.25 -14.43 -6.42
CA ASP A 141 12.87 -14.56 -5.01
C ASP A 141 11.37 -14.30 -4.82
N GLY A 142 10.76 -13.50 -5.69
CA GLY A 142 9.35 -13.17 -5.67
C GLY A 142 8.95 -12.19 -6.76
N VAL A 143 7.69 -11.80 -6.73
CA VAL A 143 7.10 -10.76 -7.58
C VAL A 143 6.04 -10.01 -6.79
N LEU A 144 5.92 -8.72 -7.02
CA LEU A 144 4.88 -7.90 -6.39
C LEU A 144 4.09 -7.10 -7.42
N LEU A 145 2.85 -6.80 -7.06
CA LEU A 145 2.00 -5.83 -7.75
C LEU A 145 1.69 -4.70 -6.77
N SER A 146 2.07 -3.48 -7.12
CA SER A 146 1.89 -2.31 -6.28
C SER A 146 0.90 -1.32 -6.88
N THR A 147 0.14 -0.66 -6.01
CA THR A 147 -0.65 0.54 -6.33
C THR A 147 0.27 1.74 -6.50
N SER A 148 -0.28 2.87 -6.97
CA SER A 148 0.45 4.14 -6.97
C SER A 148 0.82 4.60 -5.55
N ALA A 149 -0.05 4.40 -4.55
CA ALA A 149 0.23 4.74 -3.16
C ALA A 149 1.37 3.88 -2.57
N GLY A 150 1.41 2.58 -2.91
CA GLY A 150 2.45 1.65 -2.48
C GLY A 150 3.75 1.74 -3.27
N SER A 151 3.80 2.53 -4.35
CA SER A 151 4.98 2.56 -5.23
C SER A 151 6.26 3.04 -4.53
N THR A 152 6.14 3.79 -3.44
CA THR A 152 7.23 4.27 -2.58
C THR A 152 7.55 3.32 -1.40
N ALA A 153 6.80 2.21 -1.24
CA ALA A 153 6.99 1.20 -0.19
C ALA A 153 7.90 0.05 -0.68
N TYR A 154 7.48 -1.20 -0.53
CA TYR A 154 8.28 -2.35 -0.92
C TYR A 154 8.65 -2.36 -2.42
N ASN A 155 7.76 -1.83 -3.25
CA ASN A 155 8.04 -1.66 -4.69
C ASN A 155 9.34 -0.87 -4.93
N LEU A 156 9.56 0.24 -4.21
CA LEU A 156 10.79 1.04 -4.33
C LEU A 156 12.01 0.23 -3.90
N SER A 157 11.93 -0.49 -2.79
CA SER A 157 13.01 -1.37 -2.30
C SER A 157 13.34 -2.50 -3.29
N ALA A 158 12.34 -2.96 -4.06
CA ALA A 158 12.52 -3.92 -5.15
C ALA A 158 12.96 -3.27 -6.47
N HIS A 159 13.35 -2.01 -6.46
CA HIS A 159 13.74 -1.21 -7.64
C HIS A 159 12.62 -1.03 -8.68
N GLY A 160 11.37 -1.07 -8.24
CA GLY A 160 10.21 -0.74 -9.06
C GLY A 160 10.07 0.77 -9.30
N SER A 161 9.33 1.12 -10.33
CA SER A 161 9.09 2.53 -10.66
C SER A 161 8.20 3.20 -9.61
N ILE A 162 8.54 4.41 -9.21
CA ILE A 162 7.65 5.27 -8.42
C ILE A 162 6.57 5.81 -9.36
N LEU A 163 5.33 5.78 -8.91
CA LEU A 163 4.17 6.21 -9.67
C LEU A 163 3.59 7.49 -9.08
N PRO A 164 3.14 8.44 -9.93
CA PRO A 164 2.33 9.56 -9.44
C PRO A 164 1.09 9.05 -8.69
N LEU A 165 0.77 9.66 -7.56
CA LEU A 165 -0.27 9.16 -6.65
C LEU A 165 -1.64 9.00 -7.31
N ASP A 166 -2.01 9.95 -8.17
CA ASP A 166 -3.30 9.98 -8.87
C ASP A 166 -3.27 9.20 -10.21
N SER A 167 -2.16 8.48 -10.49
CA SER A 167 -2.06 7.69 -11.72
C SER A 167 -2.94 6.43 -11.65
N LYS A 168 -3.58 6.11 -12.76
CA LYS A 168 -4.34 4.86 -12.92
C LYS A 168 -3.46 3.72 -13.42
N ILE A 169 -2.33 3.53 -12.74
CA ILE A 169 -1.26 2.60 -13.13
C ILE A 169 -0.90 1.73 -11.93
N LEU A 170 -0.62 0.47 -12.20
CA LEU A 170 -0.05 -0.50 -11.24
C LEU A 170 1.39 -0.81 -11.65
N ALA A 171 2.28 -0.99 -10.67
CA ALA A 171 3.64 -1.45 -10.92
C ALA A 171 3.76 -2.95 -10.63
N LEU A 172 4.08 -3.73 -11.65
CA LEU A 172 4.45 -5.14 -11.54
C LEU A 172 5.96 -5.24 -11.47
N THR A 173 6.52 -5.65 -10.33
CA THR A 173 7.96 -5.60 -10.06
C THR A 173 8.48 -6.96 -9.60
N PRO A 174 9.52 -7.52 -10.25
CA PRO A 174 10.17 -8.74 -9.77
C PRO A 174 11.08 -8.44 -8.58
N ILE A 175 11.23 -9.42 -7.70
CA ILE A 175 12.14 -9.36 -6.56
C ILE A 175 13.30 -10.30 -6.87
N SER A 176 14.50 -9.75 -7.01
CA SER A 176 15.73 -10.50 -7.32
C SER A 176 15.60 -11.46 -8.52
N ALA A 177 15.14 -10.95 -9.68
CA ALA A 177 14.94 -11.78 -10.88
C ALA A 177 16.24 -12.43 -11.37
N PHE A 178 16.27 -13.77 -11.45
CA PHE A 178 17.37 -14.54 -12.01
C PHE A 178 17.18 -14.83 -13.50
N ARG A 179 15.95 -15.12 -13.92
CA ARG A 179 15.53 -15.34 -15.33
C ARG A 179 14.11 -14.84 -15.54
N PRO A 180 13.78 -14.09 -16.61
CA PRO A 180 14.73 -13.50 -17.56
C PRO A 180 15.64 -12.46 -16.89
N ARG A 181 16.92 -12.45 -17.22
CA ARG A 181 17.84 -11.43 -16.69
C ARG A 181 17.44 -10.04 -17.18
N ARG A 182 17.62 -9.03 -16.34
CA ARG A 182 17.33 -7.61 -16.62
C ARG A 182 15.84 -7.28 -16.84
N TRP A 183 14.92 -8.23 -16.68
CA TRP A 183 13.53 -7.87 -16.65
C TRP A 183 13.24 -7.08 -15.35
N ARG A 184 12.76 -5.86 -15.52
CA ARG A 184 12.54 -4.93 -14.39
C ARG A 184 11.08 -4.79 -14.00
N GLY A 185 10.19 -5.57 -14.62
CA GLY A 185 8.77 -5.46 -14.40
C GLY A 185 8.04 -4.75 -15.54
N ALA A 186 6.83 -4.34 -15.27
CA ALA A 186 5.96 -3.66 -16.23
C ALA A 186 5.03 -2.69 -15.51
N LEU A 187 4.66 -1.61 -16.19
CA LEU A 187 3.58 -0.72 -15.78
C LEU A 187 2.29 -1.16 -16.46
N LEU A 188 1.25 -1.33 -15.67
CA LEU A 188 -0.03 -1.88 -16.11
C LEU A 188 -1.16 -0.88 -15.83
N SER A 189 -2.23 -0.94 -16.64
CA SER A 189 -3.44 -0.19 -16.34
C SER A 189 -4.06 -0.67 -15.03
N GLU A 190 -4.63 0.25 -14.23
CA GLU A 190 -5.34 -0.06 -12.98
C GLU A 190 -6.46 -1.10 -13.16
N ILE A 191 -7.08 -1.17 -14.35
CA ILE A 191 -8.15 -2.12 -14.67
C ILE A 191 -7.65 -3.52 -15.06
N SER A 192 -6.34 -3.74 -15.10
CA SER A 192 -5.78 -5.05 -15.46
C SER A 192 -6.08 -6.08 -14.39
N LYS A 193 -6.32 -7.33 -14.83
CA LYS A 193 -6.37 -8.52 -13.98
C LYS A 193 -5.03 -9.23 -14.05
N ILE A 194 -4.42 -9.51 -12.90
CA ILE A 194 -3.10 -10.12 -12.82
C ILE A 194 -3.24 -11.46 -12.11
N ASP A 195 -2.67 -12.52 -12.73
CA ASP A 195 -2.58 -13.83 -12.11
C ASP A 195 -1.13 -14.24 -11.98
N PHE A 196 -0.74 -14.72 -10.79
CA PHE A 196 0.49 -15.42 -10.52
C PHE A 196 0.17 -16.90 -10.30
N GLU A 197 0.86 -17.79 -11.00
CA GLU A 197 0.82 -19.25 -10.77
C GLU A 197 2.22 -19.71 -10.34
N VAL A 198 2.31 -20.33 -9.18
CA VAL A 198 3.57 -20.93 -8.72
C VAL A 198 3.77 -22.26 -9.43
N LEU A 199 4.92 -22.40 -10.09
CA LEU A 199 5.29 -23.63 -10.77
C LEU A 199 6.12 -24.51 -9.83
N ASN A 200 5.93 -25.84 -9.90
CA ASN A 200 6.63 -26.82 -9.08
C ASN A 200 6.43 -26.59 -7.56
N ASN A 201 5.19 -26.41 -7.14
CA ASN A 201 4.82 -26.11 -5.75
C ASN A 201 5.38 -27.11 -4.71
N ASP A 202 5.49 -28.39 -5.07
CA ASP A 202 5.96 -29.46 -4.17
C ASP A 202 7.40 -29.22 -3.70
N GLU A 203 8.23 -28.58 -4.55
CA GLU A 203 9.62 -28.28 -4.22
C GLU A 203 9.83 -26.79 -3.84
N ARG A 204 8.96 -25.90 -4.28
CA ARG A 204 9.15 -24.46 -4.28
C ARG A 204 7.97 -23.71 -3.65
N SER A 205 7.74 -23.99 -2.36
CA SER A 205 6.68 -23.33 -1.61
C SER A 205 6.82 -21.82 -1.65
N SER A 206 5.69 -21.14 -1.80
CA SER A 206 5.61 -19.69 -1.84
C SER A 206 4.53 -19.17 -0.89
N SER A 207 4.73 -17.98 -0.34
CA SER A 207 3.73 -17.25 0.43
C SER A 207 3.30 -15.99 -0.32
N VAL A 208 2.08 -15.54 -0.06
CA VAL A 208 1.59 -14.26 -0.56
C VAL A 208 1.25 -13.36 0.62
N THR A 209 1.61 -12.08 0.49
CA THR A 209 1.32 -11.06 1.49
C THR A 209 0.54 -9.92 0.83
N ALA A 210 -0.58 -9.53 1.44
CA ALA A 210 -1.34 -8.33 1.11
C ALA A 210 -1.12 -7.30 2.23
N ASP A 211 -0.32 -6.28 1.98
CA ASP A 211 0.19 -5.33 2.99
C ASP A 211 0.84 -6.05 4.19
N ASN A 212 0.07 -6.34 5.23
CA ASN A 212 0.55 -6.97 6.47
C ASN A 212 -0.08 -8.35 6.76
N VAL A 213 -0.85 -8.91 5.83
CA VAL A 213 -1.51 -10.21 6.00
C VAL A 213 -0.86 -11.24 5.10
N GLU A 214 -0.21 -12.25 5.68
CA GLU A 214 0.51 -13.32 4.97
C GLU A 214 -0.33 -14.60 4.93
N PHE A 215 -0.32 -15.28 3.78
CA PHE A 215 -0.83 -16.63 3.57
C PHE A 215 0.26 -17.49 2.96
N ARG A 216 0.37 -18.73 3.41
CA ARG A 216 1.44 -19.67 3.06
C ARG A 216 0.97 -20.80 2.14
N ASP A 217 1.96 -21.47 1.53
CA ASP A 217 1.75 -22.64 0.67
C ASP A 217 0.80 -22.35 -0.51
N ILE A 218 1.05 -21.21 -1.17
CA ILE A 218 0.21 -20.66 -2.22
C ILE A 218 0.58 -21.28 -3.57
N SER A 219 -0.43 -21.70 -4.31
CA SER A 219 -0.33 -22.19 -5.69
C SER A 219 -0.72 -21.14 -6.72
N LYS A 220 -1.70 -20.30 -6.39
CA LYS A 220 -2.26 -19.31 -7.32
C LYS A 220 -2.67 -18.03 -6.61
N VAL A 221 -2.49 -16.89 -7.28
CA VAL A 221 -2.94 -15.58 -6.79
C VAL A 221 -3.59 -14.83 -7.93
N ASN A 222 -4.82 -14.36 -7.74
CA ASN A 222 -5.49 -13.41 -8.62
C ASN A 222 -5.54 -12.05 -7.93
N ILE A 223 -5.23 -10.98 -8.67
CA ILE A 223 -5.17 -9.62 -8.15
C ILE A 223 -5.88 -8.68 -9.11
N VAL A 224 -6.79 -7.88 -8.56
CA VAL A 224 -7.52 -6.83 -9.30
C VAL A 224 -7.59 -5.57 -8.45
N SER A 225 -7.62 -4.41 -9.08
CA SER A 225 -7.97 -3.17 -8.38
C SER A 225 -9.45 -3.21 -8.00
N SER A 226 -9.80 -2.72 -6.81
CA SER A 226 -11.16 -2.80 -6.28
C SER A 226 -11.72 -1.43 -5.91
N ASP A 227 -12.98 -1.19 -6.26
CA ASP A 227 -13.75 -0.05 -5.76
C ASP A 227 -14.33 -0.30 -4.35
N GLU A 228 -14.32 -1.55 -3.90
CA GLU A 228 -14.62 -1.89 -2.52
C GLU A 228 -13.50 -1.40 -1.60
N ASN A 229 -13.87 -0.95 -0.41
CA ASN A 229 -12.92 -0.48 0.62
C ASN A 229 -12.01 0.68 0.17
N LYS A 230 -12.38 1.45 -0.86
CA LYS A 230 -11.66 2.67 -1.24
C LYS A 230 -11.69 3.68 -0.10
N CYS A 231 -10.58 4.40 0.09
CA CYS A 231 -10.42 5.39 1.13
C CYS A 231 -10.09 6.76 0.54
N THR A 232 -10.55 7.82 1.18
CA THR A 232 -10.15 9.18 0.85
C THR A 232 -9.05 9.62 1.82
N VAL A 233 -7.91 10.02 1.28
CA VAL A 233 -6.79 10.58 2.04
C VAL A 233 -6.63 12.04 1.64
N LEU A 234 -6.41 12.89 2.64
CA LEU A 234 -6.29 14.33 2.51
C LEU A 234 -4.84 14.75 2.62
N PHE A 235 -4.41 15.61 1.71
CA PHE A 235 -3.05 16.12 1.65
C PHE A 235 -3.03 17.64 1.70
N ASP A 236 -2.15 18.19 2.52
CA ASP A 236 -1.94 19.61 2.62
C ASP A 236 -1.61 20.20 1.24
N SER A 237 -2.37 21.22 0.82
CA SER A 237 -2.19 21.86 -0.47
C SER A 237 -0.86 22.61 -0.61
N LYS A 238 -0.20 22.94 0.50
CA LYS A 238 1.07 23.68 0.53
C LYS A 238 2.31 22.79 0.46
N HIS A 239 2.17 21.51 0.78
CA HIS A 239 3.26 20.55 0.78
C HIS A 239 2.90 19.38 -0.14
N SER A 240 3.21 19.56 -1.41
CA SER A 240 2.91 18.57 -2.46
C SER A 240 3.59 17.23 -2.16
N ILE A 241 2.80 16.15 -2.15
CA ILE A 241 3.34 14.78 -2.14
C ILE A 241 4.21 14.54 -3.37
N GLU A 242 3.85 15.14 -4.48
CA GLU A 242 4.62 15.08 -5.72
C GLU A 242 6.05 15.58 -5.49
N ASP A 243 6.22 16.68 -4.72
CA ASP A 243 7.56 17.18 -4.36
C ASP A 243 8.31 16.22 -3.43
N LYS A 244 7.63 15.57 -2.48
CA LYS A 244 8.27 14.56 -1.62
C LYS A 244 8.74 13.36 -2.43
N ILE A 245 7.90 12.84 -3.32
CA ILE A 245 8.21 11.74 -4.21
C ILE A 245 9.35 12.13 -5.17
N LEU A 246 9.32 13.36 -5.69
CA LEU A 246 10.37 13.87 -6.57
C LEU A 246 11.70 13.98 -5.83
N ASN A 247 11.69 14.57 -4.64
CA ASN A 247 12.90 14.71 -3.81
C ASN A 247 13.53 13.36 -3.49
N GLU A 248 12.73 12.32 -3.18
CA GLU A 248 13.23 10.97 -2.91
C GLU A 248 13.92 10.35 -4.13
N GLN A 249 13.44 10.65 -5.35
CA GLN A 249 14.05 10.14 -6.58
C GLN A 249 15.41 10.78 -6.88
N PHE A 250 15.71 11.94 -6.32
CA PHE A 250 16.96 12.68 -6.54
C PHE A 250 17.88 12.74 -5.33
N ASN A 251 17.48 12.22 -4.18
CA ASN A 251 18.34 12.06 -3.01
C ASN A 251 19.13 10.73 -3.15
N PHE A 252 20.45 10.85 -3.31
CA PHE A 252 21.40 9.75 -3.37
C PHE A 252 22.22 9.68 -2.08
#